data_26f0a921998ca43696b615bfa04592cc
#
_entry.id   26f0a921998ca43696b615bfa04592cc
#
_cell.length_a   1.000
_cell.length_b   1.000
_cell.length_c   1.000
_cell.angle_alpha   90.00
_cell.angle_beta   90.00
_cell.angle_gamma   90.00
#
_symmetry.space_group_name_H-M   'P 1'
#
loop_
_entity.id
_entity.type
_entity.pdbx_description
1 polymer ?
#
loop_
_entity_poly.entity_id
_entity_poly.type
_entity_poly.pdbx_seq_one_letter_code
_entity_poly.pdbx_strand_id
1 'polypeptide(L)'
;MTVESHIIAAMTDPLAPVFRALADPARRVLLDRLFERDGQTLGELCEHLPGMTRFGVMKHLAVLEEASLVTTVKVGREKRHFLNPVPIRLVHDRWITKFAEPVVGAMSSLKHQLEHSMDPIDHVYTVFIKASPERVWRAITDGDDTVRYYYGTRVASDWTVGSAIRYSYPDGSLAADGEVLAVEPGRSVTMAFHPRWSPDIEAEGPVRMTWAVEAGADGNTRLTVTSALVPGSHADAEFRTGNAYIVSGLKTFLETGEPLAAA
;
A
#
# COMPACT_ATOMS: atom_id res chain seq x y z
N MET A 1 -47.58 3.43 16.26
CA MET A 1 -46.16 3.12 16.48
C MET A 1 -45.49 3.31 15.13
N THR A 2 -44.81 4.42 15.00
CA THR A 2 -44.35 5.01 13.73
C THR A 2 -43.05 4.36 13.25
N VAL A 3 -42.92 4.24 11.94
CA VAL A 3 -41.75 3.69 11.21
C VAL A 3 -40.42 4.34 11.62
N GLU A 4 -40.47 5.60 12.08
CA GLU A 4 -39.30 6.34 12.59
C GLU A 4 -38.64 5.70 13.83
N SER A 5 -39.42 5.07 14.73
CA SER A 5 -38.85 4.43 15.93
C SER A 5 -38.02 3.17 15.61
N HIS A 6 -38.28 2.51 14.46
CA HIS A 6 -37.55 1.31 14.04
C HIS A 6 -36.21 1.66 13.32
N ILE A 7 -36.13 2.83 12.69
CA ILE A 7 -34.94 3.28 11.99
C ILE A 7 -33.86 3.73 12.99
N ILE A 8 -34.25 4.35 14.10
CA ILE A 8 -33.30 4.82 15.14
C ILE A 8 -32.76 3.66 15.96
N ALA A 9 -33.51 2.60 16.19
CA ALA A 9 -33.03 1.41 16.92
C ALA A 9 -32.04 0.53 16.13
N ALA A 10 -31.97 0.70 14.81
CA ALA A 10 -31.03 -0.05 13.93
C ALA A 10 -29.68 0.64 13.70
N MET A 11 -29.44 1.83 14.25
CA MET A 11 -28.20 2.61 14.07
C MET A 11 -27.34 2.64 15.34
N THR A 12 -27.08 1.51 15.96
CA THR A 12 -25.98 1.42 16.93
C THR A 12 -24.66 1.37 16.12
N ASP A 13 -24.04 2.54 15.94
CA ASP A 13 -22.73 2.60 15.34
C ASP A 13 -21.71 1.92 16.29
N PRO A 14 -21.09 0.80 15.89
CA PRO A 14 -20.13 0.07 16.73
C PRO A 14 -18.89 0.90 17.07
N LEU A 15 -18.65 2.00 16.35
CA LEU A 15 -17.54 2.92 16.59
C LEU A 15 -17.91 4.10 17.50
N ALA A 16 -19.19 4.27 17.86
CA ALA A 16 -19.64 5.36 18.73
C ALA A 16 -18.89 5.40 20.10
N PRO A 17 -18.60 4.28 20.78
CA PRO A 17 -17.79 4.29 21.99
C PRO A 17 -16.36 4.82 21.75
N VAL A 18 -15.76 4.50 20.60
CA VAL A 18 -14.41 4.97 20.22
C VAL A 18 -14.40 6.48 20.06
N PHE A 19 -15.34 7.05 19.30
CA PHE A 19 -15.45 8.51 19.15
C PHE A 19 -15.67 9.21 20.48
N ARG A 20 -16.54 8.69 21.34
CA ARG A 20 -16.78 9.21 22.69
C ARG A 20 -15.50 9.17 23.53
N ALA A 21 -14.76 8.08 23.45
CA ALA A 21 -13.49 7.94 24.16
C ALA A 21 -12.44 8.93 23.68
N LEU A 22 -12.30 9.16 22.38
CA LEU A 22 -11.34 10.05 21.78
C LEU A 22 -11.70 11.55 21.91
N ALA A 23 -12.94 11.91 22.24
CA ALA A 23 -13.38 13.29 22.36
C ALA A 23 -12.73 14.05 23.54
N ASP A 24 -12.24 13.36 24.56
CA ASP A 24 -11.68 13.96 25.77
C ASP A 24 -10.15 14.11 25.67
N PRO A 25 -9.56 15.28 25.95
CA PRO A 25 -8.12 15.50 25.82
C PRO A 25 -7.29 14.68 26.82
N ALA A 26 -7.76 14.46 28.05
CA ALA A 26 -7.01 13.67 29.03
C ALA A 26 -6.91 12.19 28.60
N ARG A 27 -7.97 11.65 27.97
CA ARG A 27 -7.93 10.30 27.43
C ARG A 27 -6.97 10.17 26.27
N ARG A 28 -6.87 11.16 25.38
CA ARG A 28 -5.85 11.17 24.32
C ARG A 28 -4.44 11.18 24.89
N VAL A 29 -4.16 11.98 25.92
CA VAL A 29 -2.86 11.95 26.61
C VAL A 29 -2.54 10.56 27.15
N LEU A 30 -3.50 9.86 27.78
CA LEU A 30 -3.29 8.51 28.28
C LEU A 30 -2.98 7.51 27.16
N LEU A 31 -3.65 7.61 26.01
CA LEU A 31 -3.37 6.78 24.83
C LEU A 31 -1.98 7.08 24.25
N ASP A 32 -1.57 8.35 24.16
CA ASP A 32 -0.25 8.76 23.68
C ASP A 32 0.85 8.18 24.58
N ARG A 33 0.66 8.23 25.92
CA ARG A 33 1.62 7.66 26.88
C ARG A 33 1.69 6.14 26.80
N LEU A 34 0.58 5.45 26.56
CA LEU A 34 0.59 4.01 26.34
C LEU A 34 1.22 3.65 24.99
N PHE A 35 1.08 4.52 23.96
CA PHE A 35 1.77 4.33 22.67
C PHE A 35 3.28 4.46 22.82
N GLU A 36 3.77 5.44 23.60
CA GLU A 36 5.20 5.63 23.88
C GLU A 36 5.78 4.46 24.72
N ARG A 37 5.03 3.98 25.71
CA ARG A 37 5.43 2.87 26.58
C ARG A 37 4.21 2.09 27.06
N ASP A 38 4.04 0.90 26.56
CA ASP A 38 2.96 -0.01 26.92
C ASP A 38 3.17 -0.65 28.31
N GLY A 39 2.12 -1.24 28.87
CA GLY A 39 2.19 -1.99 30.13
C GLY A 39 2.35 -1.12 31.37
N GLN A 40 1.85 0.11 31.36
CA GLN A 40 1.93 1.04 32.51
C GLN A 40 0.85 0.72 33.56
N THR A 41 1.21 0.93 34.82
CA THR A 41 0.30 0.89 35.97
C THR A 41 -0.52 2.16 36.07
N LEU A 42 -1.62 2.12 36.85
CA LEU A 42 -2.40 3.33 37.15
C LEU A 42 -1.53 4.42 37.81
N GLY A 43 -0.55 4.03 38.65
CA GLY A 43 0.35 4.97 39.32
C GLY A 43 1.18 5.76 38.30
N GLU A 44 1.86 5.06 37.39
CA GLU A 44 2.65 5.65 36.33
C GLU A 44 1.81 6.56 35.41
N LEU A 45 0.60 6.13 35.05
CA LEU A 45 -0.30 6.93 34.21
C LEU A 45 -0.79 8.23 34.91
N CYS A 46 -0.94 8.21 36.26
CA CYS A 46 -1.28 9.42 37.01
C CYS A 46 -0.18 10.49 36.95
N GLU A 47 1.09 10.12 36.84
CA GLU A 47 2.21 11.06 36.75
C GLU A 47 2.13 11.94 35.50
N HIS A 48 1.49 11.47 34.44
CA HIS A 48 1.32 12.20 33.17
C HIS A 48 0.15 13.21 33.20
N LEU A 49 -0.68 13.20 34.25
CA LEU A 49 -1.84 14.08 34.41
C LEU A 49 -1.81 14.78 35.80
N PRO A 50 -0.82 15.62 36.08
CA PRO A 50 -0.56 16.17 37.42
C PRO A 50 -1.71 17.01 37.99
N GLY A 51 -2.63 17.49 37.14
CA GLY A 51 -3.82 18.23 37.59
C GLY A 51 -5.04 17.37 37.90
N MET A 52 -4.92 16.03 37.78
CA MET A 52 -6.04 15.11 37.93
C MET A 52 -5.88 14.17 39.10
N THR A 53 -6.96 13.94 39.84
CA THR A 53 -6.96 12.95 40.91
C THR A 53 -6.82 11.53 40.37
N ARG A 54 -6.24 10.61 41.17
CA ARG A 54 -6.13 9.19 40.83
C ARG A 54 -7.49 8.58 40.44
N PHE A 55 -8.57 9.00 41.09
CA PHE A 55 -9.93 8.55 40.77
C PHE A 55 -10.39 9.08 39.40
N GLY A 56 -10.00 10.32 39.05
CA GLY A 56 -10.24 10.90 37.72
C GLY A 56 -9.58 10.07 36.61
N VAL A 57 -8.27 9.79 36.78
CA VAL A 57 -7.53 8.97 35.81
C VAL A 57 -8.14 7.58 35.66
N MET A 58 -8.55 6.97 36.78
CA MET A 58 -9.21 5.66 36.75
C MET A 58 -10.53 5.68 35.96
N LYS A 59 -11.34 6.76 36.07
CA LYS A 59 -12.56 6.93 35.28
C LYS A 59 -12.26 7.07 33.79
N HIS A 60 -11.22 7.82 33.40
CA HIS A 60 -10.80 7.94 32.02
C HIS A 60 -10.33 6.62 31.46
N LEU A 61 -9.55 5.84 32.22
CA LEU A 61 -9.14 4.49 31.80
C LEU A 61 -10.33 3.54 31.63
N ALA A 62 -11.32 3.60 32.51
CA ALA A 62 -12.54 2.78 32.36
C ALA A 62 -13.28 3.06 31.06
N VAL A 63 -13.39 4.33 30.64
CA VAL A 63 -13.99 4.71 29.35
C VAL A 63 -13.16 4.19 28.17
N LEU A 64 -11.83 4.22 28.27
CA LEU A 64 -10.94 3.66 27.26
C LEU A 64 -11.03 2.13 27.17
N GLU A 65 -11.15 1.45 28.33
CA GLU A 65 -11.38 0.00 28.39
C GLU A 65 -12.76 -0.38 27.78
N GLU A 66 -13.83 0.36 28.11
CA GLU A 66 -15.17 0.19 27.52
C GLU A 66 -15.17 0.33 26.00
N ALA A 67 -14.38 1.28 25.48
CA ALA A 67 -14.20 1.50 24.03
C ALA A 67 -13.22 0.50 23.40
N SER A 68 -12.69 -0.46 24.16
CA SER A 68 -11.66 -1.41 23.73
C SER A 68 -10.36 -0.76 23.21
N LEU A 69 -10.11 0.50 23.57
CA LEU A 69 -8.88 1.23 23.21
C LEU A 69 -7.73 0.90 24.15
N VAL A 70 -8.04 0.40 25.35
CA VAL A 70 -7.08 -0.08 26.34
C VAL A 70 -7.50 -1.47 26.78
N THR A 71 -6.53 -2.37 26.84
CA THR A 71 -6.68 -3.69 27.47
C THR A 71 -5.85 -3.74 28.76
N THR A 72 -6.20 -4.65 29.67
CA THR A 72 -5.51 -4.75 30.94
C THR A 72 -5.10 -6.18 31.26
N VAL A 73 -3.91 -6.30 31.84
CA VAL A 73 -3.38 -7.58 32.32
C VAL A 73 -2.99 -7.45 33.79
N LYS A 74 -3.34 -8.43 34.61
CA LYS A 74 -2.92 -8.50 35.98
C LYS A 74 -1.56 -9.22 36.09
N VAL A 75 -0.54 -8.51 36.54
CA VAL A 75 0.79 -9.08 36.77
C VAL A 75 1.07 -8.99 38.27
N GLY A 76 0.98 -10.13 38.96
CA GLY A 76 1.07 -10.20 40.41
C GLY A 76 -0.06 -9.40 41.09
N ARG A 77 0.31 -8.32 41.81
CA ARG A 77 -0.64 -7.41 42.48
C ARG A 77 -0.98 -6.18 41.69
N GLU A 78 -0.33 -5.99 40.51
CA GLU A 78 -0.49 -4.78 39.66
C GLU A 78 -1.43 -5.06 38.49
N LYS A 79 -2.30 -4.10 38.18
CA LYS A 79 -3.06 -4.04 36.94
C LYS A 79 -2.28 -3.16 35.96
N ARG A 80 -1.84 -3.73 34.84
CA ARG A 80 -1.10 -3.04 33.79
C ARG A 80 -2.02 -2.79 32.59
N HIS A 81 -1.87 -1.61 31.97
CA HIS A 81 -2.69 -1.13 30.87
C HIS A 81 -1.88 -1.16 29.58
N PHE A 82 -2.51 -1.61 28.49
CA PHE A 82 -1.90 -1.76 27.18
C PHE A 82 -2.79 -1.10 26.13
N LEU A 83 -2.17 -0.41 25.18
CA LEU A 83 -2.87 0.19 24.04
C LEU A 83 -3.40 -0.91 23.11
N ASN A 84 -4.66 -0.80 22.71
CA ASN A 84 -5.21 -1.58 21.62
C ASN A 84 -5.50 -0.65 20.42
N PRO A 85 -4.67 -0.66 19.36
CA PRO A 85 -4.83 0.23 18.22
C PRO A 85 -5.95 -0.21 17.24
N VAL A 86 -6.51 -1.42 17.39
CA VAL A 86 -7.48 -1.98 16.45
C VAL A 86 -8.72 -1.09 16.26
N PRO A 87 -9.38 -0.56 17.31
CA PRO A 87 -10.55 0.31 17.11
C PRO A 87 -10.22 1.61 16.37
N ILE A 88 -9.02 2.18 16.58
CA ILE A 88 -8.56 3.36 15.86
C ILE A 88 -8.35 3.03 14.37
N ARG A 89 -7.78 1.86 14.08
CA ARG A 89 -7.61 1.38 12.72
C ARG A 89 -8.96 1.21 12.01
N LEU A 90 -9.97 0.68 12.68
CA LEU A 90 -11.32 0.55 12.12
C LEU A 90 -11.97 1.92 11.82
N VAL A 91 -11.74 2.93 12.66
CA VAL A 91 -12.15 4.32 12.38
C VAL A 91 -11.44 4.84 11.12
N HIS A 92 -10.13 4.64 11.04
CA HIS A 92 -9.33 5.03 9.88
C HIS A 92 -9.87 4.38 8.59
N ASP A 93 -10.02 3.06 8.57
CA ASP A 93 -10.44 2.33 7.39
C ASP A 93 -11.88 2.68 6.96
N ARG A 94 -12.77 2.95 7.92
CA ARG A 94 -14.17 3.31 7.62
C ARG A 94 -14.35 4.75 7.16
N TRP A 95 -13.58 5.69 7.70
CA TRP A 95 -13.84 7.12 7.52
C TRP A 95 -12.72 7.86 6.82
N ILE A 96 -11.46 7.68 7.27
CA ILE A 96 -10.34 8.47 6.77
C ILE A 96 -10.01 8.06 5.34
N THR A 97 -9.96 6.76 5.06
CA THR A 97 -9.73 6.24 3.69
C THR A 97 -10.74 6.78 2.69
N LYS A 98 -12.03 6.87 3.06
CA LYS A 98 -13.08 7.36 2.14
C LYS A 98 -13.04 8.86 1.88
N PHE A 99 -12.63 9.66 2.86
CA PHE A 99 -12.74 11.11 2.80
C PHE A 99 -11.39 11.81 2.65
N ALA A 100 -10.28 11.15 3.00
CA ALA A 100 -8.96 11.73 2.96
C ALA A 100 -8.25 11.51 1.63
N GLU A 101 -8.48 10.38 0.94
CA GLU A 101 -7.81 10.11 -0.33
C GLU A 101 -8.04 11.16 -1.42
N PRO A 102 -9.27 11.72 -1.64
CA PRO A 102 -9.44 12.75 -2.66
C PRO A 102 -8.94 14.14 -2.25
N VAL A 103 -8.98 14.49 -0.96
CA VAL A 103 -8.69 15.86 -0.49
C VAL A 103 -7.29 16.00 0.09
N VAL A 104 -6.84 15.03 0.84
CA VAL A 104 -5.46 15.01 1.40
C VAL A 104 -4.44 14.73 0.31
N GLY A 105 -4.79 13.93 -0.69
CA GLY A 105 -3.99 13.76 -1.91
C GLY A 105 -3.72 15.10 -2.59
N ALA A 106 -4.75 15.90 -2.84
CA ALA A 106 -4.61 17.20 -3.49
C ALA A 106 -3.88 18.25 -2.62
N MET A 107 -4.14 18.31 -1.32
CA MET A 107 -3.50 19.29 -0.42
C MET A 107 -2.09 18.85 0.01
N SER A 108 -1.84 17.56 0.21
CA SER A 108 -0.50 17.04 0.46
C SER A 108 0.39 17.16 -0.77
N SER A 109 -0.15 16.95 -1.96
CA SER A 109 0.58 17.17 -3.22
C SER A 109 1.01 18.62 -3.37
N LEU A 110 0.13 19.58 -3.08
CA LEU A 110 0.46 21.01 -3.17
C LEU A 110 1.51 21.44 -2.12
N LYS A 111 1.41 20.92 -0.91
CA LYS A 111 2.37 21.20 0.18
C LYS A 111 3.71 20.52 -0.07
N HIS A 112 3.71 19.25 -0.50
CA HIS A 112 4.91 18.52 -0.92
C HIS A 112 5.60 19.14 -2.15
N GLN A 113 4.84 19.64 -3.13
CA GLN A 113 5.38 20.34 -4.28
C GLN A 113 6.14 21.64 -3.93
N LEU A 114 5.79 22.24 -2.80
CA LEU A 114 6.40 23.50 -2.34
C LEU A 114 7.58 23.32 -1.36
N GLU A 115 7.70 22.16 -0.73
CA GLU A 115 8.64 21.97 0.39
C GLU A 115 9.75 20.94 0.16
N HIS A 116 9.63 20.05 -0.85
CA HIS A 116 10.66 19.02 -1.10
C HIS A 116 10.89 18.81 -2.59
N SER A 117 12.13 18.69 -2.99
CA SER A 117 12.51 18.03 -4.25
C SER A 117 11.85 16.64 -4.23
N MET A 118 10.98 16.38 -5.23
CA MET A 118 10.18 15.15 -5.28
C MET A 118 11.08 13.96 -5.62
N ASP A 119 11.68 13.35 -4.60
CA ASP A 119 12.42 12.11 -4.79
C ASP A 119 11.43 10.98 -5.11
N PRO A 120 11.71 10.18 -6.14
CA PRO A 120 10.90 9.02 -6.47
C PRO A 120 10.83 8.03 -5.29
N ILE A 121 9.64 7.47 -5.05
CA ILE A 121 9.45 6.38 -4.08
C ILE A 121 9.24 5.06 -4.83
N ASP A 122 9.71 3.96 -4.22
CA ASP A 122 9.57 2.64 -4.81
C ASP A 122 8.16 2.07 -4.57
N HIS A 123 7.45 1.81 -5.67
CA HIS A 123 6.22 1.02 -5.68
C HIS A 123 6.56 -0.44 -5.96
N VAL A 124 6.24 -1.31 -5.03
CA VAL A 124 6.63 -2.72 -5.07
C VAL A 124 5.40 -3.63 -5.21
N TYR A 125 5.40 -4.46 -6.24
CA TYR A 125 4.39 -5.50 -6.48
C TYR A 125 5.06 -6.86 -6.42
N THR A 126 4.53 -7.76 -5.60
CA THR A 126 5.06 -9.11 -5.45
C THR A 126 3.96 -10.13 -5.69
N VAL A 127 4.24 -11.11 -6.53
CA VAL A 127 3.36 -12.27 -6.74
C VAL A 127 4.16 -13.57 -6.69
N PHE A 128 3.48 -14.66 -6.33
CA PHE A 128 4.01 -16.02 -6.42
C PHE A 128 3.33 -16.73 -7.59
N ILE A 129 4.15 -17.29 -8.49
CA ILE A 129 3.70 -17.90 -9.75
C ILE A 129 4.08 -19.36 -9.75
N LYS A 130 3.15 -20.24 -10.09
CA LYS A 130 3.38 -21.69 -10.25
C LYS A 130 4.03 -21.99 -11.61
N ALA A 131 5.27 -21.54 -11.75
CA ALA A 131 6.12 -21.76 -12.92
C ALA A 131 7.58 -21.70 -12.47
N SER A 132 8.51 -22.26 -13.27
CA SER A 132 9.94 -22.15 -12.96
C SER A 132 10.47 -20.73 -13.17
N PRO A 133 11.55 -20.32 -12.47
CA PRO A 133 12.18 -19.02 -12.68
C PRO A 133 12.55 -18.74 -14.14
N GLU A 134 13.04 -19.75 -14.86
CA GLU A 134 13.42 -19.64 -16.28
C GLU A 134 12.19 -19.34 -17.15
N ARG A 135 11.04 -19.98 -16.83
CA ARG A 135 9.78 -19.73 -17.56
C ARG A 135 9.24 -18.31 -17.29
N VAL A 136 9.32 -17.84 -16.04
CA VAL A 136 8.95 -16.47 -15.66
C VAL A 136 9.87 -15.46 -16.34
N TRP A 137 11.19 -15.68 -16.31
CA TRP A 137 12.17 -14.83 -16.97
C TRP A 137 11.92 -14.72 -18.47
N ARG A 138 11.70 -15.86 -19.13
CA ARG A 138 11.36 -15.89 -20.55
C ARG A 138 10.11 -15.06 -20.83
N ALA A 139 9.06 -15.19 -20.02
CA ALA A 139 7.82 -14.45 -20.22
C ALA A 139 8.00 -12.93 -20.13
N ILE A 140 8.97 -12.45 -19.33
CA ILE A 140 9.29 -11.03 -19.20
C ILE A 140 10.09 -10.51 -20.41
N THR A 141 10.94 -11.37 -21.00
CA THR A 141 11.93 -10.96 -22.00
C THR A 141 11.57 -11.34 -23.43
N ASP A 142 10.58 -12.19 -23.63
CA ASP A 142 10.12 -12.68 -24.93
C ASP A 142 8.88 -11.90 -25.40
N GLY A 143 8.97 -11.29 -26.58
CA GLY A 143 7.88 -10.50 -27.17
C GLY A 143 6.63 -11.29 -27.49
N ASP A 144 6.72 -12.60 -27.82
CA ASP A 144 5.56 -13.44 -28.06
C ASP A 144 4.78 -13.75 -26.77
N ASP A 145 5.48 -13.80 -25.64
CA ASP A 145 4.86 -13.94 -24.34
C ASP A 145 4.25 -12.60 -23.85
N THR A 146 4.94 -11.46 -24.02
CA THR A 146 4.44 -10.16 -23.53
C THR A 146 3.15 -9.73 -24.19
N VAL A 147 2.94 -10.02 -25.46
CA VAL A 147 1.65 -9.79 -26.17
C VAL A 147 0.45 -10.38 -25.42
N ARG A 148 0.66 -11.48 -24.68
CA ARG A 148 -0.41 -12.20 -24.00
C ARG A 148 -0.90 -11.54 -22.71
N TYR A 149 -0.06 -10.73 -22.03
CA TYR A 149 -0.39 -10.18 -20.72
C TYR A 149 -0.03 -8.70 -20.52
N TYR A 150 0.79 -8.13 -21.41
CA TYR A 150 1.29 -6.77 -21.27
C TYR A 150 0.55 -5.82 -22.25
N TYR A 151 -0.75 -5.66 -22.05
CA TYR A 151 -1.63 -4.82 -22.90
C TYR A 151 -1.50 -5.07 -24.42
N GLY A 152 -1.21 -6.30 -24.82
CA GLY A 152 -1.04 -6.65 -26.22
C GLY A 152 0.27 -6.13 -26.85
N THR A 153 1.19 -5.60 -26.06
CA THR A 153 2.45 -5.05 -26.57
C THR A 153 3.55 -6.11 -26.66
N ARG A 154 4.36 -6.02 -27.70
CA ARG A 154 5.52 -6.86 -27.94
C ARG A 154 6.78 -6.15 -27.47
N VAL A 155 7.51 -6.79 -26.54
CA VAL A 155 8.84 -6.29 -26.14
C VAL A 155 9.92 -6.74 -27.11
N ALA A 156 10.91 -5.90 -27.33
CA ALA A 156 12.14 -6.19 -28.06
C ALA A 156 13.33 -5.51 -27.41
N SER A 157 14.37 -6.28 -27.13
CA SER A 157 15.67 -5.82 -26.59
C SER A 157 16.71 -6.92 -26.76
N ASP A 158 17.99 -6.54 -26.78
CA ASP A 158 19.12 -7.47 -26.70
C ASP A 158 19.42 -7.92 -25.25
N TRP A 159 18.73 -7.32 -24.28
CA TRP A 159 18.85 -7.60 -22.85
C TRP A 159 20.30 -7.55 -22.33
N THR A 160 21.07 -6.59 -22.82
CA THR A 160 22.42 -6.26 -22.33
C THR A 160 22.41 -4.82 -21.79
N VAL A 161 23.28 -4.52 -20.84
CA VAL A 161 23.39 -3.16 -20.30
C VAL A 161 23.67 -2.15 -21.41
N GLY A 162 22.89 -1.08 -21.46
CA GLY A 162 22.94 -0.06 -22.53
C GLY A 162 22.11 -0.39 -23.77
N SER A 163 21.51 -1.60 -23.89
CA SER A 163 20.65 -1.90 -25.03
C SER A 163 19.29 -1.21 -24.93
N ALA A 164 18.75 -0.84 -26.10
CA ALA A 164 17.42 -0.27 -26.19
C ALA A 164 16.33 -1.32 -25.85
N ILE A 165 15.27 -0.85 -25.23
CA ILE A 165 14.04 -1.63 -25.01
C ILE A 165 12.91 -0.93 -25.77
N ARG A 166 12.05 -1.70 -26.41
CA ARG A 166 10.86 -1.21 -27.11
C ARG A 166 9.66 -2.10 -26.82
N TYR A 167 8.54 -1.47 -26.46
CA TYR A 167 7.23 -2.10 -26.36
C TYR A 167 6.36 -1.52 -27.48
N SER A 168 5.92 -2.36 -28.44
CA SER A 168 5.15 -1.91 -29.60
C SER A 168 3.79 -2.62 -29.64
N TYR A 169 2.76 -1.89 -30.03
CA TYR A 169 1.45 -2.44 -30.35
C TYR A 169 1.48 -3.24 -31.68
N PRO A 170 0.44 -4.05 -31.96
CA PRO A 170 0.37 -4.82 -33.20
C PRO A 170 0.37 -3.98 -34.48
N ASP A 171 -0.07 -2.72 -34.42
CA ASP A 171 -0.05 -1.76 -35.53
C ASP A 171 1.34 -1.11 -35.73
N GLY A 172 2.33 -1.46 -34.90
CA GLY A 172 3.67 -0.92 -34.93
C GLY A 172 3.86 0.41 -34.17
N SER A 173 2.81 0.98 -33.61
CA SER A 173 2.93 2.17 -32.76
C SER A 173 3.66 1.84 -31.46
N LEU A 174 4.37 2.83 -30.92
CA LEU A 174 5.21 2.67 -29.73
C LEU A 174 4.37 2.90 -28.47
N ALA A 175 4.33 1.87 -27.60
CA ALA A 175 3.73 1.96 -26.27
C ALA A 175 4.72 2.51 -25.25
N ALA A 176 5.96 2.03 -25.28
CA ALA A 176 7.04 2.50 -24.41
C ALA A 176 8.39 2.19 -25.05
N ASP A 177 9.41 2.96 -24.68
CA ASP A 177 10.80 2.69 -25.01
C ASP A 177 11.69 2.86 -23.76
N GLY A 178 12.98 2.64 -23.93
CA GLY A 178 13.93 2.83 -22.84
C GLY A 178 15.23 2.11 -23.05
N GLU A 179 15.96 1.93 -21.95
CA GLU A 179 17.29 1.34 -21.94
C GLU A 179 17.45 0.37 -20.76
N VAL A 180 18.19 -0.71 -20.98
CA VAL A 180 18.59 -1.64 -19.92
C VAL A 180 19.69 -1.01 -19.08
N LEU A 181 19.42 -0.73 -17.81
CA LEU A 181 20.36 -0.14 -16.86
C LEU A 181 21.23 -1.19 -16.16
N ALA A 182 20.64 -2.34 -15.84
CA ALA A 182 21.32 -3.48 -15.23
C ALA A 182 20.59 -4.78 -15.58
N VAL A 183 21.30 -5.88 -15.70
CA VAL A 183 20.71 -7.20 -15.95
C VAL A 183 21.54 -8.31 -15.31
N GLU A 184 20.87 -9.19 -14.62
CA GLU A 184 21.36 -10.52 -14.22
C GLU A 184 20.47 -11.56 -14.91
N PRO A 185 20.92 -12.17 -16.02
CA PRO A 185 20.09 -13.07 -16.82
C PRO A 185 19.46 -14.18 -15.97
N GLY A 186 18.15 -14.38 -16.13
CA GLY A 186 17.38 -15.32 -15.34
C GLY A 186 16.98 -14.86 -13.94
N ARG A 187 17.44 -13.70 -13.49
CA ARG A 187 17.23 -13.20 -12.12
C ARG A 187 16.61 -11.82 -12.04
N SER A 188 17.21 -10.85 -12.75
CA SER A 188 16.68 -9.48 -12.67
C SER A 188 17.05 -8.65 -13.89
N VAL A 189 16.20 -7.68 -14.19
CA VAL A 189 16.47 -6.60 -15.13
C VAL A 189 15.97 -5.28 -14.54
N THR A 190 16.83 -4.27 -14.61
CA THR A 190 16.50 -2.87 -14.29
C THR A 190 16.56 -2.06 -15.57
N MET A 191 15.57 -1.25 -15.81
CA MET A 191 15.45 -0.44 -17.02
C MET A 191 15.01 0.99 -16.71
N ALA A 192 15.40 1.93 -17.57
CA ALA A 192 14.74 3.21 -17.71
C ALA A 192 13.57 3.00 -18.67
N PHE A 193 12.36 2.94 -18.15
CA PHE A 193 11.13 2.69 -18.93
C PHE A 193 10.43 3.99 -19.20
N HIS A 194 10.33 4.40 -20.47
CA HIS A 194 9.71 5.65 -20.88
C HIS A 194 8.36 5.39 -21.54
N PRO A 195 7.25 5.67 -20.86
CA PRO A 195 5.91 5.50 -21.39
C PRO A 195 5.63 6.45 -22.56
N ARG A 196 4.89 5.98 -23.57
CA ARG A 196 4.54 6.77 -24.78
C ARG A 196 3.04 6.77 -25.07
N TRP A 197 2.22 6.17 -24.20
CA TRP A 197 0.77 6.03 -24.43
C TRP A 197 -0.05 7.27 -24.03
N SER A 198 0.52 8.21 -23.29
CA SER A 198 -0.14 9.46 -22.86
C SER A 198 0.86 10.60 -22.89
N PRO A 199 0.52 11.76 -23.51
CA PRO A 199 1.41 12.92 -23.57
C PRO A 199 1.82 13.45 -22.18
N ASP A 200 0.92 13.41 -21.20
CA ASP A 200 1.20 13.90 -19.84
C ASP A 200 2.24 13.03 -19.14
N ILE A 201 2.12 11.70 -19.27
CA ILE A 201 3.07 10.73 -18.69
C ILE A 201 4.41 10.77 -19.47
N GLU A 202 4.36 10.89 -20.79
CA GLU A 202 5.55 11.02 -21.62
C GLU A 202 6.39 12.23 -21.21
N ALA A 203 5.75 13.36 -20.91
CA ALA A 203 6.40 14.59 -20.48
C ALA A 203 7.10 14.46 -19.10
N GLU A 204 6.69 13.52 -18.26
CA GLU A 204 7.33 13.24 -16.96
C GLU A 204 8.67 12.50 -17.11
N GLY A 205 8.93 11.90 -18.27
CA GLY A 205 10.18 11.20 -18.58
C GLY A 205 10.21 9.73 -18.16
N PRO A 206 11.39 9.09 -18.18
CA PRO A 206 11.50 7.67 -17.92
C PRO A 206 11.37 7.33 -16.42
N VAL A 207 10.72 6.22 -16.16
CA VAL A 207 10.57 5.60 -14.83
C VAL A 207 11.62 4.50 -14.68
N ARG A 208 12.34 4.48 -13.56
CA ARG A 208 13.21 3.35 -13.23
C ARG A 208 12.36 2.18 -12.78
N MET A 209 12.43 1.07 -13.52
CA MET A 209 11.67 -0.14 -13.27
C MET A 209 12.61 -1.33 -13.10
N THR A 210 12.36 -2.17 -12.10
CA THR A 210 13.11 -3.41 -11.86
C THR A 210 12.16 -4.59 -11.81
N TRP A 211 12.48 -5.66 -12.53
CA TRP A 211 11.84 -6.97 -12.46
C TRP A 211 12.81 -7.96 -11.84
N ALA A 212 12.45 -8.57 -10.72
CA ALA A 212 13.28 -9.56 -10.02
C ALA A 212 12.54 -10.89 -9.91
N VAL A 213 13.22 -11.98 -10.29
CA VAL A 213 12.72 -13.35 -10.34
C VAL A 213 13.51 -14.20 -9.36
N GLU A 214 12.87 -14.83 -8.41
CA GLU A 214 13.51 -15.62 -7.37
C GLU A 214 12.80 -16.98 -7.21
N ALA A 215 13.57 -18.05 -7.10
CA ALA A 215 13.03 -19.38 -6.81
C ALA A 215 12.43 -19.41 -5.39
N GLY A 216 11.18 -19.83 -5.26
CA GLY A 216 10.53 -20.09 -3.97
C GLY A 216 10.80 -21.51 -3.45
N ALA A 217 10.55 -21.77 -2.17
CA ALA A 217 10.81 -23.04 -1.51
C ALA A 217 9.94 -24.21 -2.03
N ASP A 218 8.74 -23.92 -2.57
CA ASP A 218 7.73 -24.91 -2.94
C ASP A 218 7.63 -25.11 -4.47
N GLY A 219 8.69 -24.80 -5.22
CA GLY A 219 8.66 -24.88 -6.69
C GLY A 219 7.86 -23.76 -7.37
N ASN A 220 7.41 -22.76 -6.60
CA ASN A 220 6.86 -21.51 -7.09
C ASN A 220 7.98 -20.51 -7.35
N THR A 221 7.72 -19.53 -8.18
CA THR A 221 8.63 -18.40 -8.42
C THR A 221 8.06 -17.13 -7.80
N ARG A 222 8.85 -16.41 -7.03
CA ARG A 222 8.55 -15.06 -6.58
C ARG A 222 8.97 -14.07 -7.65
N LEU A 223 8.02 -13.30 -8.15
CA LEU A 223 8.26 -12.17 -9.04
C LEU A 223 8.00 -10.88 -8.26
N THR A 224 8.98 -9.98 -8.28
CA THR A 224 8.85 -8.64 -7.70
C THR A 224 9.07 -7.61 -8.79
N VAL A 225 8.14 -6.66 -8.93
CA VAL A 225 8.25 -5.51 -9.83
C VAL A 225 8.33 -4.26 -8.97
N THR A 226 9.40 -3.49 -9.14
CA THR A 226 9.61 -2.22 -8.43
C THR A 226 9.65 -1.08 -9.44
N SER A 227 8.87 -0.03 -9.21
CA SER A 227 8.84 1.18 -10.04
C SER A 227 9.10 2.40 -9.17
N ALA A 228 10.15 3.18 -9.48
CA ALA A 228 10.47 4.42 -8.78
C ALA A 228 9.63 5.56 -9.37
N LEU A 229 8.59 5.97 -8.67
CA LEU A 229 7.58 6.93 -9.13
C LEU A 229 7.57 8.17 -8.26
N VAL A 230 7.39 9.33 -8.88
CA VAL A 230 7.20 10.59 -8.17
C VAL A 230 5.76 10.63 -7.63
N PRO A 231 5.56 10.76 -6.31
CA PRO A 231 4.23 10.77 -5.72
C PRO A 231 3.32 11.86 -6.31
N GLY A 232 2.12 11.46 -6.71
CA GLY A 232 1.12 12.37 -7.29
C GLY A 232 1.35 12.75 -8.75
N SER A 233 2.35 12.17 -9.43
CA SER A 233 2.51 12.28 -10.88
C SER A 233 1.43 11.50 -11.64
N HIS A 234 1.27 11.77 -12.94
CA HIS A 234 0.37 10.97 -13.79
C HIS A 234 0.85 9.52 -13.90
N ALA A 235 2.18 9.32 -13.98
CA ALA A 235 2.77 7.99 -13.94
C ALA A 235 2.47 7.24 -12.64
N ASP A 236 2.53 7.90 -11.47
CA ASP A 236 2.18 7.27 -10.19
C ASP A 236 0.75 6.70 -10.19
N ALA A 237 -0.22 7.48 -10.66
CA ALA A 237 -1.62 7.06 -10.72
C ALA A 237 -1.83 5.86 -11.65
N GLU A 238 -1.24 5.90 -12.86
CA GLU A 238 -1.38 4.87 -13.88
C GLU A 238 -0.64 3.58 -13.52
N PHE A 239 0.61 3.68 -13.06
CA PHE A 239 1.43 2.50 -12.73
C PHE A 239 0.89 1.72 -11.52
N ARG A 240 0.19 2.37 -10.59
CA ARG A 240 -0.47 1.67 -9.47
C ARG A 240 -1.46 0.61 -9.96
N THR A 241 -2.30 0.95 -10.92
CA THR A 241 -3.28 0.03 -11.48
C THR A 241 -2.66 -0.85 -12.56
N GLY A 242 -1.86 -0.27 -13.44
CA GLY A 242 -1.25 -0.94 -14.58
C GLY A 242 -0.31 -2.07 -14.17
N ASN A 243 0.59 -1.83 -13.23
CA ASN A 243 1.50 -2.86 -12.74
C ASN A 243 0.75 -4.03 -12.07
N ALA A 244 -0.27 -3.73 -11.26
CA ALA A 244 -1.09 -4.76 -10.63
C ALA A 244 -1.79 -5.65 -11.68
N TYR A 245 -2.33 -5.04 -12.75
CA TYR A 245 -2.95 -5.77 -13.86
C TYR A 245 -1.94 -6.63 -14.62
N ILE A 246 -0.77 -6.07 -14.98
CA ILE A 246 0.30 -6.77 -15.70
C ILE A 246 0.79 -7.97 -14.90
N VAL A 247 1.09 -7.81 -13.60
CA VAL A 247 1.60 -8.92 -12.75
C VAL A 247 0.55 -10.01 -12.58
N SER A 248 -0.72 -9.64 -12.43
CA SER A 248 -1.84 -10.59 -12.36
C SER A 248 -2.05 -11.31 -13.69
N GLY A 249 -1.96 -10.58 -14.80
CA GLY A 249 -2.05 -11.13 -16.15
C GLY A 249 -0.93 -12.13 -16.45
N LEU A 250 0.31 -11.77 -16.10
CA LEU A 250 1.46 -12.67 -16.24
C LEU A 250 1.27 -13.95 -15.43
N LYS A 251 0.85 -13.81 -14.15
CA LYS A 251 0.56 -14.97 -13.31
C LYS A 251 -0.50 -15.88 -13.94
N THR A 252 -1.64 -15.31 -14.33
CA THR A 252 -2.73 -16.08 -14.96
C THR A 252 -2.26 -16.78 -16.22
N PHE A 253 -1.57 -16.05 -17.11
CA PHE A 253 -1.04 -16.63 -18.35
C PHE A 253 -0.08 -17.79 -18.09
N LEU A 254 0.84 -17.67 -17.15
CA LEU A 254 1.81 -18.72 -16.85
C LEU A 254 1.19 -19.95 -16.15
N GLU A 255 0.14 -19.77 -15.38
CA GLU A 255 -0.52 -20.85 -14.65
C GLU A 255 -1.61 -21.56 -15.45
N THR A 256 -2.28 -20.86 -16.38
CA THR A 256 -3.42 -21.39 -17.13
C THR A 256 -3.17 -21.56 -18.64
N GLY A 257 -2.15 -20.86 -19.17
CA GLY A 257 -1.90 -20.77 -20.62
C GLY A 257 -2.77 -19.71 -21.33
N GLU A 258 -3.74 -19.09 -20.64
CA GLU A 258 -4.67 -18.11 -21.19
C GLU A 258 -4.40 -16.71 -20.62
N PRO A 259 -4.59 -15.63 -21.41
CA PRO A 259 -4.48 -14.27 -20.91
C PRO A 259 -5.57 -13.98 -19.88
N LEU A 260 -5.30 -13.03 -18.97
CA LEU A 260 -6.35 -12.47 -18.12
C LEU A 260 -7.44 -11.84 -19.00
N ALA A 261 -8.69 -12.19 -18.77
CA ALA A 261 -9.79 -11.60 -19.52
C ALA A 261 -9.77 -10.07 -19.39
N ALA A 262 -9.92 -9.38 -20.53
CA ALA A 262 -10.08 -7.93 -20.51
C ALA A 262 -11.34 -7.57 -19.71
N ALA A 263 -11.22 -6.62 -18.76
CA ALA A 263 -12.32 -6.13 -17.95
C ALA A 263 -13.22 -5.19 -18.77
#